data_4d9d5b90af67d9c799cada97ba16a0d7
#
_entry.id   4d9d5b90af67d9c799cada97ba16a0d7
#
_cell.length_a   1.000
_cell.length_b   1.000
_cell.length_c   1.000
_cell.angle_alpha   90.00
_cell.angle_beta   90.00
_cell.angle_gamma   90.00
#
_symmetry.space_group_name_H-M   'P 1'
#
loop_
_entity.id
_entity.type
_entity.pdbx_description
1 polymer ?
#
loop_
_entity_poly.entity_id
_entity_poly.type
_entity_poly.pdbx_seq_one_letter_code
_entity_poly.pdbx_strand_id
1 'polypeptide(L)'
;MNDTQESSTGDDATTGPRLAAVDDHPVILHGIQACLAGSAPEIEWVGSAENVDELPSRVSALPSVVLLDIELNDGSDVAANVHRLREWGPQVMLFSREHRPVVVRRGIEAGALGLVLKEDPDAQLAEAIRAAHAGKAYVSSRLAHQIVHDRRGKVRLSPRQLEVLELLARGLKPAVIARRLYMTEETVRTHRRRAIEAFAKDERTRLADNSELVYRSMVDGHIDLDPTGTGRPGASNPDDAG
;
A
#
# COMPACT_ATOMS: atom_id res chain seq x y z
N MET A 1 -39.21 -47.12 6.67
CA MET A 1 -38.02 -46.76 5.87
C MET A 1 -38.00 -45.27 5.75
N ASN A 2 -37.35 -44.64 6.70
CA ASN A 2 -37.14 -43.18 6.73
C ASN A 2 -35.63 -42.95 6.64
N ASP A 3 -35.17 -42.55 5.48
CA ASP A 3 -33.85 -42.07 5.25
C ASP A 3 -33.79 -40.60 5.69
N THR A 4 -33.26 -40.36 6.85
CA THR A 4 -32.91 -39.05 7.34
C THR A 4 -31.55 -38.68 6.76
N GLN A 5 -31.53 -37.85 5.70
CA GLN A 5 -30.30 -37.19 5.26
C GLN A 5 -29.93 -36.14 6.28
N GLU A 6 -28.93 -36.45 7.07
CA GLU A 6 -28.21 -35.46 7.86
C GLU A 6 -27.38 -34.59 6.91
N SER A 7 -27.86 -33.39 6.67
CA SER A 7 -27.06 -32.32 6.04
C SER A 7 -25.96 -31.90 7.02
N SER A 8 -24.76 -32.33 6.70
CA SER A 8 -23.52 -31.83 7.30
C SER A 8 -23.37 -30.34 6.95
N THR A 9 -23.92 -29.47 7.75
CA THR A 9 -23.52 -28.08 7.83
C THR A 9 -22.18 -28.05 8.55
N GLY A 10 -21.12 -27.88 7.74
CA GLY A 10 -19.73 -27.80 8.23
C GLY A 10 -19.57 -26.74 9.30
N ASP A 11 -18.97 -27.19 10.34
CA ASP A 11 -18.43 -26.47 11.49
C ASP A 11 -17.37 -25.45 11.04
N ASP A 12 -17.80 -24.24 10.65
CA ASP A 12 -16.92 -23.11 10.29
C ASP A 12 -16.85 -22.06 11.42
N ALA A 13 -17.08 -22.52 12.63
CA ALA A 13 -17.04 -21.66 13.81
C ALA A 13 -15.89 -22.09 14.73
N THR A 14 -14.86 -21.22 14.84
CA THR A 14 -13.85 -21.14 15.90
C THR A 14 -12.43 -21.61 15.60
N THR A 15 -11.95 -21.41 14.41
CA THR A 15 -10.48 -21.40 14.24
C THR A 15 -10.04 -19.93 14.39
N GLY A 16 -9.18 -19.62 15.38
CA GLY A 16 -8.61 -18.28 15.57
C GLY A 16 -7.91 -17.75 14.31
N PRO A 17 -7.57 -16.44 14.26
CA PRO A 17 -6.87 -15.87 13.12
C PRO A 17 -5.55 -16.60 12.84
N ARG A 18 -5.33 -17.03 11.59
CA ARG A 18 -4.02 -17.47 11.11
C ARG A 18 -3.32 -16.29 10.46
N LEU A 19 -2.19 -15.89 11.04
CA LEU A 19 -1.46 -14.71 10.65
C LEU A 19 -0.16 -15.07 9.94
N ALA A 20 0.07 -14.41 8.81
CA ALA A 20 1.40 -14.29 8.22
C ALA A 20 1.80 -12.81 8.11
N ALA A 21 3.09 -12.54 7.90
CA ALA A 21 3.60 -11.18 7.69
C ALA A 21 4.61 -11.10 6.55
N VAL A 22 4.62 -9.96 5.88
CA VAL A 22 5.61 -9.59 4.86
C VAL A 22 6.27 -8.29 5.28
N ASP A 23 7.56 -8.32 5.52
CA ASP A 23 8.38 -7.18 5.92
C ASP A 23 9.85 -7.52 5.59
N ASP A 24 10.56 -6.63 4.93
CA ASP A 24 11.97 -6.84 4.58
C ASP A 24 12.96 -6.63 5.75
N HIS A 25 12.40 -6.39 6.95
CA HIS A 25 13.16 -6.30 8.20
C HIS A 25 12.92 -7.53 9.09
N PRO A 26 13.81 -8.54 9.13
CA PRO A 26 13.60 -9.77 9.91
C PRO A 26 13.35 -9.52 11.41
N VAL A 27 13.94 -8.47 11.98
CA VAL A 27 13.72 -8.09 13.38
C VAL A 27 12.26 -7.74 13.67
N ILE A 28 11.59 -7.09 12.71
CA ILE A 28 10.17 -6.75 12.83
C ILE A 28 9.33 -8.03 12.83
N LEU A 29 9.59 -8.95 11.91
CA LEU A 29 8.89 -10.24 11.83
C LEU A 29 9.01 -11.06 13.12
N HIS A 30 10.21 -11.16 13.68
CA HIS A 30 10.43 -11.82 14.98
C HIS A 30 9.73 -11.06 16.12
N GLY A 31 9.73 -9.73 16.08
CA GLY A 31 9.04 -8.88 17.06
C GLY A 31 7.53 -9.12 17.07
N ILE A 32 6.89 -9.16 15.90
CA ILE A 32 5.46 -9.45 15.79
C ILE A 32 5.14 -10.83 16.37
N GLN A 33 5.90 -11.86 15.98
CA GLN A 33 5.69 -13.22 16.47
C GLN A 33 5.80 -13.30 18.00
N ALA A 34 6.86 -12.72 18.57
CA ALA A 34 7.09 -12.73 20.02
C ALA A 34 6.00 -11.96 20.78
N CYS A 35 5.61 -10.79 20.26
CA CYS A 35 4.55 -9.95 20.82
C CYS A 35 3.22 -10.71 20.90
N LEU A 36 2.79 -11.30 19.80
CA LEU A 36 1.51 -12.01 19.73
C LEU A 36 1.50 -13.29 20.57
N ALA A 37 2.61 -14.01 20.65
CA ALA A 37 2.71 -15.18 21.52
C ALA A 37 2.44 -14.83 23.01
N GLY A 38 2.79 -13.63 23.45
CA GLY A 38 2.56 -13.15 24.81
C GLY A 38 1.21 -12.48 25.05
N SER A 39 0.67 -11.77 24.04
CA SER A 39 -0.50 -10.88 24.22
C SER A 39 -1.79 -11.40 23.59
N ALA A 40 -1.71 -12.29 22.60
CA ALA A 40 -2.84 -12.80 21.84
C ALA A 40 -2.60 -14.24 21.35
N PRO A 41 -2.51 -15.21 22.27
CA PRO A 41 -2.15 -16.61 21.95
C PRO A 41 -3.15 -17.33 21.04
N GLU A 42 -4.36 -16.79 20.89
CA GLU A 42 -5.35 -17.31 19.95
C GLU A 42 -5.05 -16.98 18.48
N ILE A 43 -4.11 -16.07 18.21
CA ILE A 43 -3.64 -15.74 16.86
C ILE A 43 -2.49 -16.69 16.52
N GLU A 44 -2.75 -17.63 15.62
CA GLU A 44 -1.77 -18.57 15.14
C GLU A 44 -0.80 -17.92 14.16
N TRP A 45 0.50 -17.89 14.47
CA TRP A 45 1.54 -17.49 13.54
C TRP A 45 1.86 -18.62 12.58
N VAL A 46 1.59 -18.42 11.28
CA VAL A 46 1.81 -19.44 10.26
C VAL A 46 3.05 -19.21 9.40
N GLY A 47 3.68 -18.03 9.46
CA GLY A 47 4.94 -17.78 8.79
C GLY A 47 5.14 -16.32 8.38
N SER A 48 6.28 -16.07 7.73
CA SER A 48 6.63 -14.73 7.22
C SER A 48 7.62 -14.81 6.06
N ALA A 49 7.72 -13.73 5.30
CA ALA A 49 8.67 -13.57 4.20
C ALA A 49 9.15 -12.11 4.11
N GLU A 50 10.25 -11.91 3.40
CA GLU A 50 10.79 -10.58 3.13
C GLU A 50 10.11 -9.91 1.91
N ASN A 51 9.43 -10.69 1.08
CA ASN A 51 8.64 -10.20 -0.06
C ASN A 51 7.40 -11.07 -0.27
N VAL A 52 6.45 -10.55 -1.07
CA VAL A 52 5.16 -11.21 -1.29
C VAL A 52 5.31 -12.52 -2.08
N ASP A 53 6.28 -12.60 -3.00
CA ASP A 53 6.46 -13.78 -3.86
C ASP A 53 6.91 -15.01 -3.09
N GLU A 54 7.70 -14.83 -2.05
CA GLU A 54 8.19 -15.91 -1.22
C GLU A 54 7.16 -16.42 -0.21
N LEU A 55 6.20 -15.60 0.20
CA LEU A 55 5.29 -15.89 1.30
C LEU A 55 4.58 -17.26 1.16
N PRO A 56 4.04 -17.66 0.00
CA PRO A 56 3.35 -18.94 -0.14
C PRO A 56 4.24 -20.15 0.18
N SER A 57 5.54 -20.05 -0.03
CA SER A 57 6.51 -21.11 0.27
C SER A 57 7.02 -21.10 1.71
N ARG A 58 6.73 -20.04 2.46
CA ARG A 58 7.24 -19.79 3.82
C ARG A 58 6.20 -19.98 4.91
N VAL A 59 4.97 -20.29 4.56
CA VAL A 59 3.88 -20.49 5.53
C VAL A 59 3.59 -21.98 5.74
N SER A 60 3.25 -22.34 6.98
CA SER A 60 2.85 -23.71 7.36
C SER A 60 1.40 -24.04 6.99
N ALA A 61 0.56 -23.00 6.83
CA ALA A 61 -0.85 -23.10 6.43
C ALA A 61 -1.29 -21.81 5.73
N LEU A 62 -2.40 -21.87 4.98
CA LEU A 62 -2.98 -20.67 4.35
C LEU A 62 -3.38 -19.68 5.44
N PRO A 63 -2.81 -18.45 5.45
CA PRO A 63 -3.17 -17.43 6.42
C PRO A 63 -4.59 -16.91 6.17
N SER A 64 -5.30 -16.53 7.22
CA SER A 64 -6.55 -15.77 7.10
C SER A 64 -6.29 -14.26 7.00
N VAL A 65 -5.17 -13.80 7.57
CA VAL A 65 -4.73 -12.41 7.55
C VAL A 65 -3.25 -12.33 7.21
N VAL A 66 -2.87 -11.35 6.39
CA VAL A 66 -1.47 -11.00 6.12
C VAL A 66 -1.24 -9.55 6.55
N LEU A 67 -0.25 -9.35 7.42
CA LEU A 67 0.34 -8.03 7.65
C LEU A 67 1.32 -7.74 6.52
N LEU A 68 1.12 -6.63 5.81
CA LEU A 68 1.96 -6.23 4.68
C LEU A 68 2.64 -4.91 4.98
N ASP A 69 3.97 -4.90 5.02
CA ASP A 69 4.71 -3.64 5.02
C ASP A 69 4.43 -2.85 3.73
N ILE A 70 4.23 -1.56 3.88
CA ILE A 70 4.01 -0.64 2.76
C ILE A 70 5.32 -0.40 1.98
N GLU A 71 6.46 -0.45 2.67
CA GLU A 71 7.79 -0.11 2.14
C GLU A 71 8.69 -1.35 2.09
N LEU A 72 8.51 -2.17 1.08
CA LEU A 72 9.44 -3.26 0.79
C LEU A 72 10.58 -2.75 -0.11
N ASN A 73 11.84 -3.04 0.25
CA ASN A 73 13.02 -2.63 -0.53
C ASN A 73 13.23 -3.44 -1.82
N ASP A 74 12.24 -4.24 -2.22
CA ASP A 74 12.24 -5.00 -3.48
C ASP A 74 11.71 -4.20 -4.69
N GLY A 75 11.34 -2.93 -4.48
CA GLY A 75 10.77 -2.06 -5.51
C GLY A 75 9.35 -2.40 -5.91
N SER A 76 8.68 -3.32 -5.23
CA SER A 76 7.31 -3.70 -5.52
C SER A 76 6.31 -2.58 -5.14
N ASP A 77 5.19 -2.55 -5.84
CA ASP A 77 4.12 -1.58 -5.61
C ASP A 77 3.12 -2.11 -4.58
N VAL A 78 2.78 -1.31 -3.57
CA VAL A 78 1.86 -1.72 -2.50
C VAL A 78 0.49 -2.19 -3.02
N ALA A 79 -0.06 -1.53 -4.04
CA ALA A 79 -1.37 -1.93 -4.58
C ALA A 79 -1.26 -3.27 -5.32
N ALA A 80 -0.19 -3.51 -6.08
CA ALA A 80 0.08 -4.78 -6.74
C ALA A 80 0.25 -5.91 -5.71
N ASN A 81 0.98 -5.65 -4.62
CA ASN A 81 1.16 -6.59 -3.52
C ASN A 81 -0.15 -6.95 -2.82
N VAL A 82 -1.00 -5.95 -2.53
CA VAL A 82 -2.33 -6.19 -1.96
C VAL A 82 -3.19 -7.03 -2.90
N HIS A 83 -3.25 -6.71 -4.20
CA HIS A 83 -4.02 -7.50 -5.17
C HIS A 83 -3.55 -8.96 -5.20
N ARG A 84 -2.23 -9.20 -5.30
CA ARG A 84 -1.66 -10.55 -5.33
C ARG A 84 -1.99 -11.36 -4.08
N LEU A 85 -1.87 -10.76 -2.90
CA LEU A 85 -2.23 -11.43 -1.64
C LEU A 85 -3.73 -11.72 -1.57
N ARG A 86 -4.58 -10.79 -2.00
CA ARG A 86 -6.03 -10.97 -2.04
C ARG A 86 -6.47 -12.07 -3.00
N GLU A 87 -5.83 -12.17 -4.16
CA GLU A 87 -6.07 -13.27 -5.13
C GLU A 87 -5.68 -14.63 -4.55
N TRP A 88 -4.65 -14.68 -3.70
CA TRP A 88 -4.26 -15.90 -2.98
C TRP A 88 -5.27 -16.29 -1.90
N GLY A 89 -6.02 -15.33 -1.32
CA GLY A 89 -7.17 -15.58 -0.44
C GLY A 89 -7.20 -14.83 0.89
N PRO A 90 -6.09 -14.49 1.54
CA PRO A 90 -6.11 -13.84 2.86
C PRO A 90 -6.66 -12.41 2.81
N GLN A 91 -7.13 -11.94 3.96
CA GLN A 91 -7.34 -10.52 4.19
C GLN A 91 -5.99 -9.82 4.37
N VAL A 92 -5.88 -8.59 3.87
CA VAL A 92 -4.64 -7.83 3.95
C VAL A 92 -4.83 -6.63 4.88
N MET A 93 -3.91 -6.50 5.84
CA MET A 93 -3.78 -5.35 6.72
C MET A 93 -2.41 -4.71 6.46
N LEU A 94 -2.40 -3.42 6.15
CA LEU A 94 -1.16 -2.68 6.00
C LEU A 94 -0.48 -2.49 7.36
N PHE A 95 0.85 -2.57 7.37
CA PHE A 95 1.67 -2.44 8.59
C PHE A 95 2.88 -1.57 8.26
N SER A 96 2.98 -0.37 8.82
CA SER A 96 4.01 0.59 8.42
C SER A 96 4.44 1.50 9.56
N ARG A 97 5.66 2.01 9.47
CA ARG A 97 6.13 3.14 10.30
C ARG A 97 5.61 4.47 9.79
N GLU A 98 5.34 4.52 8.52
CA GLU A 98 4.99 5.75 7.84
C GLU A 98 3.54 5.72 7.35
N HIS A 99 2.91 6.87 7.41
CA HIS A 99 1.50 7.06 7.08
C HIS A 99 1.34 8.08 5.95
N ARG A 100 2.17 7.97 4.90
CA ARG A 100 1.98 8.77 3.67
C ARG A 100 0.58 8.52 3.12
N PRO A 101 -0.32 9.52 3.18
CA PRO A 101 -1.75 9.29 2.91
C PRO A 101 -2.03 8.73 1.52
N VAL A 102 -1.21 9.07 0.53
CA VAL A 102 -1.37 8.60 -0.84
C VAL A 102 -1.06 7.11 -0.97
N VAL A 103 0.03 6.64 -0.33
CA VAL A 103 0.44 5.23 -0.40
C VAL A 103 -0.55 4.35 0.36
N VAL A 104 -0.97 4.79 1.56
CA VAL A 104 -2.00 4.11 2.35
C VAL A 104 -3.31 4.01 1.55
N ARG A 105 -3.74 5.11 0.92
CA ARG A 105 -4.96 5.12 0.10
C ARG A 105 -4.89 4.11 -1.04
N ARG A 106 -3.75 4.04 -1.75
CA ARG A 106 -3.55 3.05 -2.84
C ARG A 106 -3.69 1.62 -2.34
N GLY A 107 -3.13 1.31 -1.17
CA GLY A 107 -3.30 -0.01 -0.55
C GLY A 107 -4.74 -0.32 -0.15
N ILE A 108 -5.47 0.65 0.41
CA ILE A 108 -6.89 0.51 0.76
C ILE A 108 -7.76 0.37 -0.50
N GLU A 109 -7.52 1.19 -1.53
CA GLU A 109 -8.24 1.10 -2.83
C GLU A 109 -7.98 -0.25 -3.53
N ALA A 110 -6.81 -0.87 -3.31
CA ALA A 110 -6.48 -2.21 -3.77
C ALA A 110 -7.12 -3.34 -2.94
N GLY A 111 -7.78 -3.02 -1.83
CA GLY A 111 -8.56 -3.96 -1.03
C GLY A 111 -7.94 -4.34 0.33
N ALA A 112 -6.94 -3.63 0.81
CA ALA A 112 -6.50 -3.77 2.20
C ALA A 112 -7.60 -3.28 3.16
N LEU A 113 -7.80 -3.98 4.27
CA LEU A 113 -8.87 -3.68 5.23
C LEU A 113 -8.52 -2.55 6.20
N GLY A 114 -7.30 -2.09 6.22
CA GLY A 114 -6.88 -1.00 7.08
C GLY A 114 -5.37 -0.88 7.22
N LEU A 115 -4.96 -0.08 8.19
CA LEU A 115 -3.55 0.16 8.52
C LEU A 115 -3.35 0.12 10.03
N VAL A 116 -2.28 -0.55 10.45
CA VAL A 116 -1.71 -0.51 11.81
C VAL A 116 -0.32 0.09 11.70
N LEU A 117 0.02 0.98 12.60
CA LEU A 117 1.37 1.54 12.66
C LEU A 117 2.29 0.58 13.42
N LYS A 118 3.56 0.46 12.98
CA LYS A 118 4.58 -0.37 13.64
C LYS A 118 4.89 0.11 15.08
N GLU A 119 4.47 1.31 15.44
CA GLU A 119 4.58 1.92 16.77
C GLU A 119 3.28 1.89 17.59
N ASP A 120 2.20 1.32 17.04
CA ASP A 120 0.96 1.13 17.80
C ASP A 120 1.17 0.05 18.88
N PRO A 121 0.50 0.15 20.03
CA PRO A 121 0.56 -0.87 21.09
C PRO A 121 0.15 -2.26 20.60
N ASP A 122 0.76 -3.30 21.15
CA ASP A 122 0.49 -4.71 20.83
C ASP A 122 -0.99 -5.08 20.85
N ALA A 123 -1.74 -4.52 21.80
CA ALA A 123 -3.18 -4.73 21.92
C ALA A 123 -3.95 -4.24 20.69
N GLN A 124 -3.50 -3.14 20.07
CA GLN A 124 -4.11 -2.61 18.83
C GLN A 124 -3.77 -3.46 17.62
N LEU A 125 -2.57 -4.01 17.55
CA LEU A 125 -2.19 -4.96 16.52
C LEU A 125 -3.08 -6.21 16.59
N ALA A 126 -3.26 -6.79 17.76
CA ALA A 126 -4.12 -7.96 17.96
C ALA A 126 -5.59 -7.67 17.61
N GLU A 127 -6.09 -6.48 17.98
CA GLU A 127 -7.44 -6.04 17.63
C GLU A 127 -7.62 -5.90 16.12
N ALA A 128 -6.64 -5.30 15.43
CA ALA A 128 -6.66 -5.14 13.99
C ALA A 128 -6.67 -6.49 13.26
N ILE A 129 -5.88 -7.46 13.73
CA ILE A 129 -5.85 -8.81 13.16
C ILE A 129 -7.20 -9.51 13.33
N ARG A 130 -7.83 -9.41 14.52
CA ARG A 130 -9.17 -9.96 14.75
C ARG A 130 -10.23 -9.31 13.86
N ALA A 131 -10.17 -7.99 13.72
CA ALA A 131 -11.07 -7.25 12.83
C ALA A 131 -10.90 -7.70 11.36
N ALA A 132 -9.65 -7.78 10.89
CA ALA A 132 -9.36 -8.24 9.54
C ALA A 132 -9.80 -9.68 9.29
N HIS A 133 -9.57 -10.59 10.24
CA HIS A 133 -10.06 -11.97 10.16
C HIS A 133 -11.59 -12.03 10.01
N ALA A 134 -12.31 -11.15 10.70
CA ALA A 134 -13.76 -11.01 10.58
C ALA A 134 -14.20 -10.24 9.31
N GLY A 135 -13.29 -9.90 8.40
CA GLY A 135 -13.59 -9.11 7.20
C GLY A 135 -13.96 -7.65 7.47
N LYS A 136 -13.64 -7.14 8.67
CA LYS A 136 -13.96 -5.77 9.09
C LYS A 136 -12.77 -4.84 8.87
N ALA A 137 -13.06 -3.63 8.42
CA ALA A 137 -12.05 -2.59 8.34
C ALA A 137 -11.57 -2.18 9.75
N TYR A 138 -10.28 -1.86 9.86
CA TYR A 138 -9.68 -1.38 11.11
C TYR A 138 -8.81 -0.14 10.84
N VAL A 139 -9.00 0.86 11.66
CA VAL A 139 -8.14 2.05 11.70
C VAL A 139 -7.94 2.43 13.16
N SER A 140 -6.70 2.49 13.63
CA SER A 140 -6.45 2.92 15.01
C SER A 140 -6.92 4.36 15.23
N SER A 141 -7.36 4.68 16.44
CA SER A 141 -7.84 6.03 16.79
C SER A 141 -6.76 7.09 16.53
N ARG A 142 -5.49 6.77 16.76
CA ARG A 142 -4.34 7.63 16.47
C ARG A 142 -4.23 7.92 14.97
N LEU A 143 -4.33 6.88 14.13
CA LEU A 143 -4.27 7.01 12.69
C LEU A 143 -5.49 7.74 12.13
N ALA A 144 -6.69 7.47 12.64
CA ALA A 144 -7.90 8.18 12.27
C ALA A 144 -7.75 9.68 12.56
N HIS A 145 -7.20 10.05 13.73
CA HIS A 145 -6.90 11.44 14.07
C HIS A 145 -5.89 12.06 13.10
N GLN A 146 -4.82 11.35 12.76
CA GLN A 146 -3.80 11.82 11.80
C GLN A 146 -4.39 12.01 10.40
N ILE A 147 -5.17 11.04 9.88
CA ILE A 147 -5.81 11.14 8.56
C ILE A 147 -6.77 12.34 8.49
N VAL A 148 -7.55 12.58 9.54
CA VAL A 148 -8.48 13.71 9.59
C VAL A 148 -7.74 15.05 9.64
N HIS A 149 -6.61 15.12 10.33
CA HIS A 149 -5.83 16.35 10.51
C HIS A 149 -4.69 16.51 9.49
N ASP A 150 -4.30 15.41 8.81
CA ASP A 150 -3.27 15.46 7.78
C ASP A 150 -3.85 15.99 6.46
N ARG A 151 -3.44 17.20 6.13
CA ARG A 151 -3.83 17.86 4.86
C ARG A 151 -3.05 17.36 3.65
N ARG A 152 -1.96 16.60 3.85
CA ARG A 152 -1.02 16.16 2.81
C ARG A 152 -1.60 15.19 1.76
N GLY A 153 -2.71 14.56 1.99
CA GLY A 153 -3.33 13.64 1.02
C GLY A 153 -4.49 14.20 0.22
N LYS A 154 -4.77 15.51 0.30
CA LYS A 154 -5.93 16.13 -0.36
C LYS A 154 -5.67 16.52 -1.81
N VAL A 155 -4.40 16.72 -2.17
CA VAL A 155 -4.02 17.08 -3.54
C VAL A 155 -4.23 15.88 -4.45
N ARG A 156 -5.11 16.02 -5.44
CA ARG A 156 -5.31 15.01 -6.48
C ARG A 156 -4.58 15.43 -7.75
N LEU A 157 -3.58 14.64 -8.14
CA LEU A 157 -2.87 14.80 -9.40
C LEU A 157 -3.39 13.77 -10.42
N SER A 158 -3.57 14.21 -11.65
CA SER A 158 -3.94 13.28 -12.74
C SER A 158 -2.73 12.40 -13.13
N PRO A 159 -2.95 11.21 -13.73
CA PRO A 159 -1.86 10.35 -14.21
C PRO A 159 -0.84 11.09 -15.07
N ARG A 160 -1.29 11.97 -15.96
CA ARG A 160 -0.40 12.78 -16.82
C ARG A 160 0.39 13.83 -16.05
N GLN A 161 -0.15 14.37 -14.97
CA GLN A 161 0.60 15.27 -14.08
C GLN A 161 1.69 14.50 -13.35
N LEU A 162 1.39 13.28 -12.88
CA LEU A 162 2.36 12.41 -12.20
C LEU A 162 3.52 12.04 -13.14
N GLU A 163 3.25 11.58 -14.34
CA GLU A 163 4.28 11.26 -15.35
C GLU A 163 5.21 12.46 -15.63
N VAL A 164 4.64 13.66 -15.77
CA VAL A 164 5.44 14.87 -15.96
C VAL A 164 6.29 15.18 -14.74
N LEU A 165 5.75 15.04 -13.52
CA LEU A 165 6.47 15.31 -12.28
C LEU A 165 7.60 14.31 -12.03
N GLU A 166 7.40 13.02 -12.30
CA GLU A 166 8.42 11.98 -12.22
C GLU A 166 9.62 12.29 -13.14
N LEU A 167 9.35 12.71 -14.37
CA LEU A 167 10.41 13.05 -15.30
C LEU A 167 11.12 14.36 -14.96
N LEU A 168 10.39 15.35 -14.41
CA LEU A 168 11.00 16.57 -13.85
C LEU A 168 11.88 16.26 -12.64
N ALA A 169 11.44 15.36 -11.77
CA ALA A 169 12.19 14.91 -10.61
C ALA A 169 13.52 14.22 -10.97
N ARG A 170 13.54 13.53 -12.13
CA ARG A 170 14.75 12.96 -12.74
C ARG A 170 15.62 14.00 -13.45
N GLY A 171 15.31 15.29 -13.35
CA GLY A 171 16.08 16.37 -13.95
C GLY A 171 15.92 16.56 -15.46
N LEU A 172 14.92 15.93 -16.10
CA LEU A 172 14.70 16.07 -17.53
C LEU A 172 14.17 17.46 -17.87
N LYS A 173 14.69 18.02 -18.98
CA LYS A 173 14.19 19.29 -19.50
C LYS A 173 12.80 19.13 -20.17
N PRO A 174 11.94 20.15 -20.14
CA PRO A 174 10.60 20.08 -20.74
C PRO A 174 10.55 19.58 -22.19
N ALA A 175 11.51 19.96 -23.02
CA ALA A 175 11.62 19.48 -24.39
C ALA A 175 11.88 17.95 -24.50
N VAL A 176 12.61 17.38 -23.55
CA VAL A 176 12.86 15.92 -23.48
C VAL A 176 11.62 15.20 -23.01
N ILE A 177 10.94 15.74 -21.98
CA ILE A 177 9.69 15.22 -21.46
C ILE A 177 8.61 15.22 -22.54
N ALA A 178 8.48 16.33 -23.27
CA ALA A 178 7.52 16.47 -24.37
C ALA A 178 7.67 15.35 -25.40
N ARG A 179 8.92 15.10 -25.87
CA ARG A 179 9.21 13.98 -26.80
C ARG A 179 8.88 12.62 -26.19
N ARG A 180 9.25 12.38 -24.93
CA ARG A 180 9.07 11.08 -24.27
C ARG A 180 7.60 10.74 -24.02
N LEU A 181 6.77 11.76 -23.75
CA LEU A 181 5.34 11.59 -23.46
C LEU A 181 4.44 11.88 -24.68
N TYR A 182 5.05 12.05 -25.88
CA TYR A 182 4.32 12.36 -27.14
C TYR A 182 3.38 13.56 -27.01
N MET A 183 3.87 14.66 -26.45
CA MET A 183 3.13 15.91 -26.27
C MET A 183 3.99 17.13 -26.63
N THR A 184 3.40 18.34 -26.62
CA THR A 184 4.14 19.58 -26.81
C THR A 184 4.77 20.07 -25.51
N GLU A 185 5.83 20.91 -25.60
CA GLU A 185 6.41 21.53 -24.41
C GLU A 185 5.39 22.40 -23.66
N GLU A 186 4.47 23.05 -24.38
CA GLU A 186 3.41 23.85 -23.76
C GLU A 186 2.44 22.96 -22.98
N THR A 187 2.17 21.75 -23.46
CA THR A 187 1.38 20.74 -22.73
C THR A 187 2.09 20.32 -21.44
N VAL A 188 3.41 20.08 -21.48
CA VAL A 188 4.22 19.79 -20.27
C VAL A 188 4.13 20.93 -19.27
N ARG A 189 4.30 22.19 -19.74
CA ARG A 189 4.16 23.38 -18.86
C ARG A 189 2.76 23.49 -18.27
N THR A 190 1.73 23.15 -19.03
CA THR A 190 0.34 23.16 -18.57
C THR A 190 0.09 22.12 -17.49
N HIS A 191 0.57 20.88 -17.65
CA HIS A 191 0.46 19.86 -16.61
C HIS A 191 1.18 20.27 -15.33
N ARG A 192 2.40 20.81 -15.45
CA ARG A 192 3.15 21.35 -14.31
C ARG A 192 2.39 22.47 -13.59
N ARG A 193 1.88 23.45 -14.33
CA ARG A 193 1.11 24.56 -13.75
C ARG A 193 -0.12 24.06 -13.01
N ARG A 194 -0.87 23.13 -13.59
CA ARG A 194 -2.04 22.53 -12.94
C ARG A 194 -1.69 21.75 -11.67
N ALA A 195 -0.54 21.10 -11.64
CA ALA A 195 -0.04 20.46 -10.42
C ALA A 195 0.27 21.50 -9.34
N ILE A 196 0.98 22.59 -9.66
CA ILE A 196 1.22 23.71 -8.74
C ILE A 196 -0.09 24.29 -8.21
N GLU A 197 -1.07 24.52 -9.07
CA GLU A 197 -2.39 25.02 -8.70
C GLU A 197 -3.14 24.05 -7.76
N ALA A 198 -2.99 22.76 -7.97
CA ALA A 198 -3.58 21.73 -7.10
C ALA A 198 -3.01 21.80 -5.68
N PHE A 199 -1.69 21.92 -5.55
CA PHE A 199 -1.03 22.11 -4.24
C PHE A 199 -1.39 23.47 -3.61
N ALA A 200 -1.43 24.54 -4.39
CA ALA A 200 -1.74 25.88 -3.90
C ALA A 200 -3.18 26.01 -3.35
N LYS A 201 -4.13 25.25 -3.90
CA LYS A 201 -5.53 25.23 -3.42
C LYS A 201 -5.66 24.64 -2.02
N ASP A 202 -4.83 23.68 -1.69
CA ASP A 202 -4.97 22.94 -0.42
C ASP A 202 -4.22 23.61 0.75
N GLU A 203 -3.08 24.24 0.52
CA GLU A 203 -2.19 24.64 1.61
C GLU A 203 -1.93 26.12 1.79
N ARG A 204 -2.49 27.03 1.02
CA ARG A 204 -2.01 28.44 0.96
C ARG A 204 -0.50 28.55 0.65
N THR A 205 0.15 27.47 0.22
CA THR A 205 1.59 27.40 -0.02
C THR A 205 1.84 27.82 -1.45
N ARG A 206 2.53 28.94 -1.65
CA ARG A 206 3.10 29.28 -2.96
C ARG A 206 4.32 28.40 -3.17
N LEU A 207 4.22 27.43 -4.06
CA LEU A 207 5.39 26.69 -4.52
C LEU A 207 6.23 27.63 -5.38
N ALA A 208 7.47 27.89 -4.94
CA ALA A 208 8.32 28.89 -5.55
C ALA A 208 8.93 28.41 -6.88
N ASP A 209 9.24 27.12 -7.00
CA ASP A 209 9.92 26.55 -8.18
C ASP A 209 9.59 25.07 -8.42
N ASN A 210 10.29 24.47 -9.42
CA ASN A 210 10.16 23.05 -9.74
C ASN A 210 10.68 22.14 -8.65
N SER A 211 11.73 22.55 -7.95
CA SER A 211 12.38 21.71 -6.92
C SER A 211 11.43 21.55 -5.74
N GLU A 212 10.74 22.62 -5.36
CA GLU A 212 9.75 22.56 -4.28
C GLU A 212 8.51 21.77 -4.68
N LEU A 213 8.03 21.89 -5.93
CA LEU A 213 6.93 21.07 -6.44
C LEU A 213 7.29 19.57 -6.43
N VAL A 214 8.48 19.23 -6.91
CA VAL A 214 9.00 17.86 -6.90
C VAL A 214 9.15 17.35 -5.47
N TYR A 215 9.80 18.12 -4.60
CA TYR A 215 10.00 17.77 -3.20
C TYR A 215 8.66 17.50 -2.49
N ARG A 216 7.67 18.38 -2.67
CA ARG A 216 6.33 18.17 -2.10
C ARG A 216 5.64 16.94 -2.66
N SER A 217 5.74 16.73 -3.98
CA SER A 217 5.15 15.55 -4.61
C SER A 217 5.77 14.23 -4.10
N MET A 218 7.05 14.25 -3.73
CA MET A 218 7.75 13.12 -3.09
C MET A 218 7.30 12.96 -1.63
N VAL A 219 7.31 14.05 -0.84
CA VAL A 219 6.91 14.04 0.56
C VAL A 219 5.46 13.56 0.73
N ASP A 220 4.57 13.98 -0.17
CA ASP A 220 3.16 13.58 -0.15
C ASP A 220 2.94 12.18 -0.76
N GLY A 221 4.01 11.52 -1.25
CA GLY A 221 3.96 10.17 -1.82
C GLY A 221 3.27 10.09 -3.19
N HIS A 222 3.18 11.20 -3.92
CA HIS A 222 2.64 11.21 -5.28
C HIS A 222 3.59 10.64 -6.31
N ILE A 223 4.90 10.83 -6.11
CA ILE A 223 5.98 10.29 -6.95
C ILE A 223 7.03 9.65 -6.07
N ASP A 224 7.64 8.58 -6.57
CA ASP A 224 8.79 7.92 -5.96
C ASP A 224 9.96 7.98 -6.95
N LEU A 225 11.13 8.38 -6.45
CA LEU A 225 12.36 8.33 -7.22
C LEU A 225 13.10 7.06 -6.81
N ASP A 226 12.82 5.95 -7.48
CA ASP A 226 13.67 4.78 -7.39
C ASP A 226 15.10 5.17 -7.86
N PRO A 227 16.10 5.14 -6.99
CA PRO A 227 17.48 5.48 -7.35
C PRO A 227 18.08 4.47 -8.35
N THR A 228 17.49 3.28 -8.52
CA THR A 228 18.00 2.20 -9.37
C THR A 228 17.55 2.29 -10.83
N GLY A 229 16.57 3.14 -11.15
CA GLY A 229 16.19 3.43 -12.53
C GLY A 229 15.49 2.28 -13.27
N THR A 230 15.06 1.23 -12.56
CA THR A 230 14.25 0.15 -13.14
C THR A 230 12.80 0.63 -13.30
N GLY A 231 12.59 1.51 -14.28
CA GLY A 231 11.26 2.03 -14.61
C GLY A 231 10.32 0.91 -15.00
N ARG A 232 9.07 0.99 -14.53
CA ARG A 232 7.93 0.17 -14.93
C ARG A 232 8.01 -0.22 -16.42
N PRO A 233 7.90 -1.51 -16.78
CA PRO A 233 7.57 -1.88 -18.15
C PRO A 233 6.14 -1.38 -18.41
N GLY A 234 6.02 -0.54 -19.44
CA GLY A 234 4.74 -0.01 -19.89
C GLY A 234 3.76 -1.14 -20.16
N ALA A 235 2.51 -0.90 -19.78
CA ALA A 235 1.38 -1.73 -20.17
C ALA A 235 1.45 -1.97 -21.69
N SER A 236 1.64 -3.22 -22.07
CA SER A 236 1.56 -3.68 -23.45
C SER A 236 0.13 -3.42 -23.94
N ASN A 237 0.02 -2.63 -24.99
CA ASN A 237 -1.24 -2.42 -25.70
C ASN A 237 -1.66 -3.75 -26.34
N PRO A 238 -2.89 -4.28 -26.14
CA PRO A 238 -3.32 -5.56 -26.69
C PRO A 238 -3.63 -5.53 -28.20
N ASP A 239 -3.31 -4.46 -28.93
CA ASP A 239 -3.71 -4.27 -30.34
C ASP A 239 -2.59 -4.45 -31.38
N ASP A 240 -1.46 -5.13 -31.06
CA ASP A 240 -0.45 -5.50 -32.07
C ASP A 240 -0.42 -7.01 -32.34
N ALA A 241 -1.57 -7.57 -32.76
CA ALA A 241 -1.69 -8.88 -33.38
C ALA A 241 -2.72 -8.81 -34.52
N GLY A 242 -2.24 -8.39 -35.69
CA GLY A 242 -2.98 -8.40 -36.94
C GLY A 242 -2.00 -8.55 -38.10
#